data_f73ffde49fc24b7c9c5473e6e4b1792d
#
_entry.id   f73ffde49fc24b7c9c5473e6e4b1792d
#
_cell.length_a   1.000
_cell.length_b   1.000
_cell.length_c   1.000
_cell.angle_alpha   90.00
_cell.angle_beta   90.00
_cell.angle_gamma   90.00
#
_symmetry.space_group_name_H-M   'P 1'
#
loop_
_entity.id
_entity.type
_entity.pdbx_description
1 polymer ?
#
loop_
_entity_poly.entity_id
_entity_poly.type
_entity_poly.pdbx_seq_one_letter_code
_entity_poly.pdbx_strand_id
1 'polypeptide(L)'
;IDRITMLSAIEARKEFEKLLQYLEIGINGIDYTALCTDATVHNPSDEDVQQLLDFANSAEQRRQELLKEALEEGIEEDEKSELGSISKETEDALYRRKRAEQLARLLMAKKAILEVYNSSNFGEIWADFCRSENGNSAIRSALVAQKTQHIGSSLMELNVCGAIPPYNEILGGKLVALLATSPQVIHDYKERYSNRASMIASRLKGQDVFRPADLVYVGTTSLYYVGSSQYNRLKI
;
A
#
# COMPACT_ATOMS: atom_id res chain seq x y z
N ILE A 1 14.38 -5.27 -18.14
CA ILE A 1 15.15 -4.41 -17.20
C ILE A 1 16.34 -3.70 -17.90
N ASP A 2 16.57 -3.93 -19.20
CA ASP A 2 17.79 -3.49 -19.89
C ASP A 2 17.73 -2.10 -20.57
N ARG A 3 16.79 -1.26 -20.20
CA ARG A 3 16.72 0.13 -20.65
C ARG A 3 16.66 1.10 -19.48
N ILE A 4 17.72 1.11 -18.66
CA ILE A 4 17.96 2.28 -17.81
C ILE A 4 18.43 3.39 -18.76
N THR A 5 17.52 4.27 -19.13
CA THR A 5 17.80 5.41 -19.98
C THR A 5 18.81 6.30 -19.23
N MET A 6 19.92 6.62 -19.85
CA MET A 6 20.82 7.64 -19.31
C MET A 6 20.07 8.97 -19.33
N LEU A 7 19.73 9.45 -18.15
CA LEU A 7 19.10 10.75 -17.97
C LEU A 7 20.18 11.84 -17.95
N SER A 8 19.85 13.03 -18.45
CA SER A 8 20.64 14.22 -18.18
C SER A 8 20.66 14.52 -16.67
N ALA A 9 21.65 15.25 -16.19
CA ALA A 9 21.74 15.62 -14.78
C ALA A 9 20.48 16.33 -14.26
N ILE A 10 19.85 17.16 -15.10
CA ILE A 10 18.62 17.89 -14.77
C ILE A 10 17.43 16.92 -14.65
N GLU A 11 17.31 15.96 -15.54
CA GLU A 11 16.23 14.96 -15.50
C GLU A 11 16.39 14.01 -14.31
N ALA A 12 17.60 13.52 -14.07
CA ALA A 12 17.92 12.67 -12.93
C ALA A 12 17.58 13.36 -11.60
N ARG A 13 17.93 14.65 -11.46
CA ARG A 13 17.57 15.44 -10.29
C ARG A 13 16.06 15.52 -10.08
N LYS A 14 15.30 15.79 -11.14
CA LYS A 14 13.82 15.81 -11.07
C LYS A 14 13.23 14.48 -10.65
N GLU A 15 13.81 13.37 -11.10
CA GLU A 15 13.34 12.04 -10.68
C GLU A 15 13.62 11.78 -9.20
N PHE A 16 14.79 12.16 -8.67
CA PHE A 16 15.06 12.10 -7.22
C PHE A 16 14.10 12.98 -6.41
N GLU A 17 13.81 14.19 -6.86
CA GLU A 17 12.84 15.09 -6.21
C GLU A 17 11.43 14.48 -6.16
N LYS A 18 10.98 13.83 -7.24
CA LYS A 18 9.72 13.11 -7.28
C LYS A 18 9.69 11.93 -6.29
N LEU A 19 10.78 11.16 -6.23
CA LEU A 19 10.87 10.02 -5.30
C LEU A 19 10.80 10.51 -3.85
N LEU A 20 11.51 11.60 -3.50
CA LEU A 20 11.43 12.22 -2.18
C LEU A 20 10.01 12.69 -1.86
N GLN A 21 9.34 13.34 -2.81
CA GLN A 21 7.94 13.76 -2.66
C GLN A 21 7.00 12.57 -2.40
N TYR A 22 7.20 11.45 -3.11
CA TYR A 22 6.39 10.25 -2.90
C TYR A 22 6.61 9.63 -1.50
N LEU A 23 7.86 9.64 -1.02
CA LEU A 23 8.16 9.19 0.34
C LEU A 23 7.54 10.11 1.39
N GLU A 24 7.57 11.41 1.21
CA GLU A 24 6.93 12.38 2.11
C GLU A 24 5.41 12.17 2.19
N ILE A 25 4.76 11.91 1.05
CA ILE A 25 3.35 11.52 1.03
C ILE A 25 3.10 10.27 1.88
N GLY A 26 3.96 9.26 1.75
CA GLY A 26 3.88 8.02 2.55
C GLY A 26 4.07 8.26 4.04
N ILE A 27 5.07 9.05 4.42
CA ILE A 27 5.39 9.41 5.81
C ILE A 27 4.24 10.20 6.43
N ASN A 28 3.70 11.19 5.73
CA ASN A 28 2.55 11.99 6.17
C ASN A 28 1.26 11.15 6.32
N GLY A 29 1.22 9.96 5.75
CA GLY A 29 0.14 8.98 5.95
C GLY A 29 0.24 8.18 7.25
N ILE A 30 1.27 8.40 8.08
CA ILE A 30 1.52 7.68 9.32
C ILE A 30 1.51 8.67 10.48
N ASP A 31 0.84 8.31 11.58
CA ASP A 31 1.04 9.00 12.84
C ASP A 31 2.35 8.53 13.49
N TYR A 32 3.39 9.33 13.35
CA TYR A 32 4.72 9.04 13.87
C TYR A 32 5.09 9.83 15.13
N THR A 33 4.18 10.64 15.66
CA THR A 33 4.45 11.54 16.80
C THR A 33 4.95 10.83 18.06
N ALA A 34 4.50 9.57 18.25
CA ALA A 34 4.97 8.72 19.35
C ALA A 34 6.21 7.88 19.00
N LEU A 35 6.72 7.95 17.78
CA LEU A 35 7.80 7.08 17.29
C LEU A 35 9.11 7.85 17.08
N CYS A 36 9.05 9.05 16.54
CA CYS A 36 10.22 9.87 16.25
C CYS A 36 9.87 11.36 16.18
N THR A 37 10.88 12.20 16.02
CA THR A 37 10.73 13.64 15.86
C THR A 37 10.69 14.06 14.38
N ASP A 38 10.23 15.27 14.12
CA ASP A 38 10.28 15.86 12.77
C ASP A 38 11.72 15.97 12.25
N ALA A 39 12.70 16.22 13.13
CA ALA A 39 14.11 16.26 12.75
C ALA A 39 14.58 14.91 12.19
N THR A 40 14.21 13.80 12.83
CA THR A 40 14.46 12.44 12.34
C THR A 40 13.83 12.19 10.97
N VAL A 41 12.59 12.65 10.78
CA VAL A 41 11.89 12.50 9.50
C VAL A 41 12.58 13.31 8.39
N HIS A 42 13.11 14.49 8.70
CA HIS A 42 13.80 15.32 7.73
C HIS A 42 15.17 14.75 7.33
N ASN A 43 15.95 14.27 8.28
CA ASN A 43 17.30 13.75 8.06
C ASN A 43 17.51 12.44 8.84
N PRO A 44 17.00 11.31 8.35
CA PRO A 44 17.05 10.03 9.04
C PRO A 44 18.46 9.44 9.09
N SER A 45 18.85 8.91 10.25
CA SER A 45 20.07 8.13 10.47
C SER A 45 19.79 6.63 10.51
N ASP A 46 20.85 5.79 10.46
CA ASP A 46 20.71 4.34 10.65
C ASP A 46 20.25 3.99 12.06
N GLU A 47 20.67 4.77 13.04
CA GLU A 47 20.26 4.60 14.43
C GLU A 47 18.76 4.85 14.61
N ASP A 48 18.22 5.89 13.96
CA ASP A 48 16.78 6.17 13.98
C ASP A 48 15.97 5.02 13.36
N VAL A 49 16.44 4.49 12.25
CA VAL A 49 15.81 3.34 11.57
C VAL A 49 15.85 2.10 12.47
N GLN A 50 17.00 1.85 13.13
CA GLN A 50 17.13 0.71 14.04
C GLN A 50 16.23 0.83 15.26
N GLN A 51 16.12 2.01 15.85
CA GLN A 51 15.21 2.28 16.97
C GLN A 51 13.74 1.99 16.59
N LEU A 52 13.32 2.37 15.38
CA LEU A 52 11.98 2.08 14.89
C LEU A 52 11.75 0.57 14.71
N LEU A 53 12.73 -0.16 14.23
CA LEU A 53 12.64 -1.62 14.07
C LEU A 53 12.61 -2.31 15.45
N ASP A 54 13.40 -1.86 16.42
CA ASP A 54 13.39 -2.38 17.78
C ASP A 54 12.04 -2.10 18.46
N PHE A 55 11.46 -0.93 18.23
CA PHE A 55 10.12 -0.60 18.70
C PHE A 55 9.06 -1.53 18.05
N ALA A 56 9.17 -1.79 16.76
CA ALA A 56 8.26 -2.70 16.07
C ALA A 56 8.34 -4.12 16.63
N ASN A 57 9.55 -4.62 16.90
CA ASN A 57 9.77 -5.93 17.51
C ASN A 57 9.16 -6.02 18.91
N SER A 58 9.34 -4.99 19.74
CA SER A 58 8.74 -4.91 21.08
C SER A 58 7.21 -4.90 21.04
N ALA A 59 6.63 -4.18 20.06
CA ALA A 59 5.18 -4.16 19.88
C ALA A 59 4.64 -5.54 19.41
N GLU A 60 5.39 -6.26 18.57
CA GLU A 60 5.01 -7.64 18.18
C GLU A 60 5.10 -8.61 19.33
N GLN A 61 6.15 -8.54 20.16
CA GLN A 61 6.27 -9.35 21.36
C GLN A 61 5.07 -9.14 22.29
N ARG A 62 4.72 -7.88 22.54
CA ARG A 62 3.54 -7.56 23.37
C ARG A 62 2.24 -8.10 22.75
N ARG A 63 2.08 -8.02 21.45
CA ARG A 63 0.93 -8.60 20.73
C ARG A 63 0.84 -10.11 20.92
N GLN A 64 1.97 -10.82 20.83
CA GLN A 64 2.02 -12.26 21.03
C GLN A 64 1.69 -12.68 22.46
N GLU A 65 2.15 -11.90 23.44
CA GLU A 65 1.79 -12.10 24.87
C GLU A 65 0.27 -11.98 25.06
N LEU A 66 -0.32 -10.88 24.57
CA LEU A 66 -1.77 -10.65 24.67
C LEU A 66 -2.60 -11.76 23.99
N LEU A 67 -2.12 -12.28 22.86
CA LEU A 67 -2.77 -13.40 22.18
C LEU A 67 -2.68 -14.70 22.99
N LYS A 68 -1.54 -14.95 23.66
CA LYS A 68 -1.39 -16.12 24.54
C LYS A 68 -2.29 -16.01 25.78
N GLU A 69 -2.32 -14.83 26.41
CA GLU A 69 -3.21 -14.54 27.53
C GLU A 69 -4.69 -14.81 27.14
N ALA A 70 -5.12 -14.33 25.97
CA ALA A 70 -6.48 -14.54 25.47
C ALA A 70 -6.81 -16.03 25.22
N LEU A 71 -5.84 -16.80 24.69
CA LEU A 71 -6.01 -18.25 24.48
C LEU A 71 -6.09 -19.03 25.81
N GLU A 72 -5.31 -18.62 26.81
CA GLU A 72 -5.35 -19.25 28.15
C GLU A 72 -6.68 -18.95 28.88
N GLU A 73 -7.28 -17.80 28.61
CA GLU A 73 -8.61 -17.43 29.13
C GLU A 73 -9.78 -18.11 28.41
N GLY A 74 -9.52 -18.96 27.41
CA GLY A 74 -10.53 -19.76 26.70
C GLY A 74 -11.37 -18.97 25.70
N ILE A 75 -10.88 -17.83 25.23
CA ILE A 75 -11.49 -17.08 24.13
C ILE A 75 -11.11 -17.80 22.84
N GLU A 76 -12.03 -18.63 22.30
CA GLU A 76 -11.81 -19.37 21.07
C GLU A 76 -11.66 -18.44 19.86
N GLU A 77 -10.69 -18.76 18.99
CA GLU A 77 -10.42 -18.04 17.70
C GLU A 77 -11.59 -18.12 16.69
N ASP A 78 -12.68 -18.77 17.01
CA ASP A 78 -13.70 -19.24 16.05
C ASP A 78 -14.82 -18.24 15.74
N GLU A 79 -14.83 -17.06 16.32
CA GLU A 79 -15.70 -16.00 15.83
C GLU A 79 -14.99 -15.13 14.78
N LYS A 80 -14.76 -15.70 13.62
CA LYS A 80 -14.43 -14.99 12.36
C LYS A 80 -15.52 -14.05 11.86
N SER A 81 -16.52 -13.81 12.62
CA SER A 81 -17.53 -12.81 12.36
C SER A 81 -17.14 -11.52 13.07
N GLU A 82 -16.64 -10.59 12.32
CA GLU A 82 -16.39 -9.21 12.73
C GLU A 82 -15.24 -9.08 13.76
N LEU A 83 -14.22 -8.34 13.45
CA LEU A 83 -13.16 -7.74 14.28
C LEU A 83 -13.41 -7.64 15.83
N GLY A 84 -14.26 -8.44 16.39
CA GLY A 84 -14.85 -8.33 17.73
C GLY A 84 -14.13 -9.06 18.86
N SER A 85 -13.27 -10.04 18.60
CA SER A 85 -12.64 -10.82 19.67
C SER A 85 -11.16 -10.54 19.92
N ILE A 86 -10.50 -9.76 19.06
CA ILE A 86 -9.14 -9.26 19.34
C ILE A 86 -9.29 -8.09 20.30
N SER A 87 -8.74 -8.19 21.51
CA SER A 87 -8.79 -7.09 22.45
C SER A 87 -8.25 -5.81 21.81
N LYS A 88 -8.79 -4.66 22.16
CA LYS A 88 -8.34 -3.35 21.67
C LYS A 88 -6.83 -3.17 21.84
N GLU A 89 -6.26 -3.73 22.90
CA GLU A 89 -4.82 -3.69 23.16
C GLU A 89 -4.01 -4.49 22.14
N THR A 90 -4.50 -5.66 21.72
CA THR A 90 -3.87 -6.48 20.68
C THR A 90 -3.90 -5.77 19.32
N GLU A 91 -5.02 -5.12 19.01
CA GLU A 91 -5.15 -4.30 17.80
C GLU A 91 -4.21 -3.08 17.85
N ASP A 92 -4.15 -2.39 18.97
CA ASP A 92 -3.26 -1.24 19.15
C ASP A 92 -1.79 -1.66 19.02
N ALA A 93 -1.38 -2.79 19.61
CA ALA A 93 -0.03 -3.33 19.45
C ALA A 93 0.30 -3.66 17.98
N LEU A 94 -0.65 -4.26 17.25
CA LEU A 94 -0.51 -4.53 15.81
C LEU A 94 -0.28 -3.24 15.00
N TYR A 95 -1.05 -2.19 15.27
CA TYR A 95 -0.91 -0.95 14.52
C TYR A 95 0.33 -0.15 14.94
N ARG A 96 0.77 -0.21 16.19
CA ARG A 96 2.06 0.33 16.63
C ARG A 96 3.22 -0.32 15.86
N ARG A 97 3.23 -1.64 15.78
CA ARG A 97 4.21 -2.37 14.95
C ARG A 97 4.18 -1.91 13.49
N LYS A 98 2.98 -1.93 12.87
CA LYS A 98 2.83 -1.55 11.45
C LYS A 98 3.28 -0.12 11.14
N ARG A 99 2.99 0.83 12.04
CA ARG A 99 3.45 2.22 11.91
C ARG A 99 4.98 2.29 11.92
N ALA A 100 5.62 1.64 12.91
CA ALA A 100 7.06 1.66 13.06
C ALA A 100 7.77 0.97 11.88
N GLU A 101 7.34 -0.21 11.46
CA GLU A 101 7.89 -0.93 10.30
C GLU A 101 7.75 -0.13 9.00
N GLN A 102 6.58 0.45 8.78
CA GLN A 102 6.33 1.24 7.57
C GLN A 102 7.15 2.52 7.57
N LEU A 103 7.25 3.20 8.71
CA LEU A 103 8.05 4.41 8.86
C LEU A 103 9.54 4.10 8.66
N ALA A 104 10.08 3.07 9.32
CA ALA A 104 11.47 2.63 9.16
C ALA A 104 11.83 2.39 7.69
N ARG A 105 10.97 1.68 6.97
CA ARG A 105 11.15 1.43 5.53
C ARG A 105 11.16 2.70 4.69
N LEU A 106 10.28 3.67 4.99
CA LEU A 106 10.21 4.94 4.26
C LEU A 106 11.41 5.83 4.59
N LEU A 107 11.86 5.88 5.84
CA LEU A 107 13.03 6.63 6.26
C LEU A 107 14.33 6.05 5.70
N MET A 108 14.47 4.72 5.68
CA MET A 108 15.60 4.04 5.02
C MET A 108 15.66 4.41 3.53
N ALA A 109 14.52 4.39 2.84
CA ALA A 109 14.45 4.79 1.44
C ALA A 109 14.77 6.28 1.24
N LYS A 110 14.28 7.15 2.13
CA LYS A 110 14.58 8.59 2.11
C LYS A 110 16.06 8.86 2.32
N LYS A 111 16.68 8.20 3.30
CA LYS A 111 18.11 8.29 3.57
C LYS A 111 18.94 7.93 2.34
N ALA A 112 18.67 6.75 1.73
CA ALA A 112 19.39 6.29 0.55
C ALA A 112 19.29 7.27 -0.62
N ILE A 113 18.17 7.95 -0.79
CA ILE A 113 18.01 8.98 -1.83
C ILE A 113 18.77 10.27 -1.45
N LEU A 114 18.70 10.72 -0.20
CA LEU A 114 19.36 11.94 0.26
C LEU A 114 20.90 11.84 0.18
N GLU A 115 21.47 10.67 0.48
CA GLU A 115 22.91 10.41 0.36
C GLU A 115 23.40 10.66 -1.08
N VAL A 116 22.62 10.26 -2.05
CA VAL A 116 22.92 10.43 -3.48
C VAL A 116 22.56 11.84 -3.96
N TYR A 117 21.45 12.38 -3.49
CA TYR A 117 20.95 13.71 -3.88
C TYR A 117 21.91 14.85 -3.50
N ASN A 118 22.69 14.68 -2.44
CA ASN A 118 23.68 15.65 -1.98
C ASN A 118 25.01 15.62 -2.78
N SER A 119 25.13 14.70 -3.74
CA SER A 119 26.31 14.60 -4.61
C SER A 119 26.17 15.46 -5.87
N SER A 120 27.28 15.75 -6.55
CA SER A 120 27.31 16.76 -7.64
C SER A 120 27.09 16.21 -9.05
N ASN A 121 27.11 14.87 -9.24
CA ASN A 121 27.07 14.26 -10.59
C ASN A 121 25.84 13.35 -10.80
N PHE A 122 24.67 13.98 -10.97
CA PHE A 122 23.39 13.28 -11.00
C PHE A 122 23.20 12.28 -12.15
N GLY A 123 23.77 12.50 -13.32
CA GLY A 123 23.49 11.68 -14.50
C GLY A 123 24.06 10.26 -14.40
N GLU A 124 25.32 10.13 -13.98
CA GLU A 124 25.97 8.82 -13.78
C GLU A 124 25.43 8.14 -12.53
N ILE A 125 25.26 8.91 -11.46
CA ILE A 125 24.76 8.42 -10.18
C ILE A 125 23.35 7.85 -10.29
N TRP A 126 22.46 8.42 -11.11
CA TRP A 126 21.12 7.88 -11.33
C TRP A 126 21.15 6.44 -11.85
N ALA A 127 21.97 6.17 -12.86
CA ALA A 127 22.06 4.83 -13.43
C ALA A 127 22.61 3.82 -12.42
N ASP A 128 23.61 4.21 -11.64
CA ASP A 128 24.19 3.35 -10.60
C ASP A 128 23.23 3.15 -9.42
N PHE A 129 22.52 4.19 -9.02
CA PHE A 129 21.47 4.10 -8.00
C PHE A 129 20.37 3.13 -8.43
N CYS A 130 19.87 3.24 -9.65
CA CYS A 130 18.86 2.32 -10.17
C CYS A 130 19.32 0.85 -10.25
N ARG A 131 20.62 0.60 -10.35
CA ARG A 131 21.21 -0.76 -10.38
C ARG A 131 21.52 -1.29 -9.00
N SER A 132 21.75 -0.43 -8.03
CA SER A 132 22.06 -0.83 -6.67
C SER A 132 20.85 -1.46 -5.97
N GLU A 133 21.09 -2.39 -5.05
CA GLU A 133 20.05 -3.01 -4.26
C GLU A 133 19.30 -1.98 -3.40
N ASN A 134 20.03 -1.10 -2.72
CA ASN A 134 19.47 -0.02 -1.90
C ASN A 134 18.65 0.96 -2.73
N GLY A 135 19.14 1.38 -3.91
CA GLY A 135 18.43 2.25 -4.82
C GLY A 135 17.14 1.63 -5.34
N ASN A 136 17.19 0.38 -5.76
CA ASN A 136 16.00 -0.36 -6.19
C ASN A 136 14.95 -0.48 -5.08
N SER A 137 15.38 -0.76 -3.86
CA SER A 137 14.51 -0.82 -2.68
C SER A 137 13.89 0.53 -2.36
N ALA A 138 14.68 1.62 -2.44
CA ALA A 138 14.22 2.98 -2.22
C ALA A 138 13.19 3.42 -3.27
N ILE A 139 13.46 3.18 -4.57
CA ILE A 139 12.53 3.45 -5.67
C ILE A 139 11.22 2.69 -5.46
N ARG A 140 11.31 1.39 -5.15
CA ARG A 140 10.12 0.57 -4.91
C ARG A 140 9.30 1.10 -3.74
N SER A 141 9.93 1.50 -2.64
CA SER A 141 9.25 2.06 -1.46
C SER A 141 8.54 3.37 -1.79
N ALA A 142 9.18 4.26 -2.55
CA ALA A 142 8.58 5.51 -3.01
C ALA A 142 7.38 5.27 -3.94
N LEU A 143 7.51 4.38 -4.91
CA LEU A 143 6.42 4.04 -5.83
C LEU A 143 5.24 3.36 -5.10
N VAL A 144 5.50 2.51 -4.10
CA VAL A 144 4.45 1.91 -3.27
C VAL A 144 3.73 2.97 -2.44
N ALA A 145 4.46 3.95 -1.87
CA ALA A 145 3.86 5.05 -1.13
C ALA A 145 2.90 5.86 -2.00
N GLN A 146 3.33 6.24 -3.20
CA GLN A 146 2.49 6.94 -4.19
C GLN A 146 1.28 6.10 -4.63
N LYS A 147 1.53 4.83 -4.98
CA LYS A 147 0.49 3.89 -5.39
C LYS A 147 -0.61 3.74 -4.35
N THR A 148 -0.26 3.66 -3.08
CA THR A 148 -1.21 3.48 -1.98
C THR A 148 -2.21 4.63 -1.86
N GLN A 149 -1.88 5.83 -2.32
CA GLN A 149 -2.79 6.97 -2.31
C GLN A 149 -3.90 6.87 -3.38
N HIS A 150 -3.63 6.23 -4.50
CA HIS A 150 -4.50 6.26 -5.67
C HIS A 150 -5.22 4.94 -5.97
N ILE A 151 -4.60 3.80 -5.63
CA ILE A 151 -5.08 2.50 -6.12
C ILE A 151 -6.19 1.90 -5.25
N GLY A 152 -6.13 2.08 -3.93
CA GLY A 152 -7.02 1.36 -3.01
C GLY A 152 -8.51 1.63 -3.16
N SER A 153 -8.88 2.76 -3.75
CA SER A 153 -10.27 3.19 -3.95
C SER A 153 -10.65 3.43 -5.42
N SER A 154 -9.73 3.14 -6.34
CA SER A 154 -9.94 3.39 -7.78
C SER A 154 -9.93 2.11 -8.62
N LEU A 155 -9.75 0.96 -7.98
CA LEU A 155 -9.71 -0.35 -8.63
C LEU A 155 -10.78 -1.27 -8.05
N MET A 156 -11.43 -2.01 -8.94
CA MET A 156 -12.32 -3.11 -8.60
C MET A 156 -11.83 -4.40 -9.25
N GLU A 157 -11.72 -5.47 -8.48
CA GLU A 157 -11.39 -6.78 -8.99
C GLU A 157 -12.65 -7.66 -9.01
N LEU A 158 -12.95 -8.24 -10.18
CA LEU A 158 -14.01 -9.21 -10.34
C LEU A 158 -13.47 -10.60 -10.06
N ASN A 159 -13.67 -11.09 -8.85
CA ASN A 159 -13.23 -12.43 -8.44
C ASN A 159 -14.15 -13.51 -8.96
N VAL A 160 -15.46 -13.26 -8.95
CA VAL A 160 -16.48 -14.16 -9.47
C VAL A 160 -17.45 -13.37 -10.32
N CYS A 161 -17.57 -13.75 -11.56
CA CYS A 161 -18.47 -13.10 -12.53
C CYS A 161 -19.13 -14.15 -13.39
N GLY A 162 -20.45 -14.24 -13.33
CA GLY A 162 -21.24 -15.17 -14.12
C GLY A 162 -22.74 -14.92 -13.97
N ALA A 163 -23.50 -15.44 -14.92
CA ALA A 163 -24.95 -15.45 -14.82
C ALA A 163 -25.40 -16.67 -14.02
N ILE A 164 -26.40 -16.48 -13.17
CA ILE A 164 -27.02 -17.56 -12.37
C ILE A 164 -28.18 -18.19 -13.13
N PRO A 165 -28.50 -19.48 -12.87
CA PRO A 165 -29.71 -20.09 -13.43
C PRO A 165 -31.00 -19.35 -13.02
N PRO A 166 -31.98 -19.22 -13.91
CA PRO A 166 -32.06 -19.76 -15.28
C PRO A 166 -31.46 -18.83 -16.35
N TYR A 167 -30.86 -17.72 -15.97
CA TYR A 167 -30.40 -16.66 -16.88
C TYR A 167 -29.07 -16.99 -17.57
N ASN A 168 -28.33 -17.99 -17.09
CA ASN A 168 -27.03 -18.38 -17.62
C ASN A 168 -27.04 -18.85 -19.05
N GLU A 169 -28.21 -19.30 -19.56
CA GLU A 169 -28.39 -19.73 -20.96
C GLU A 169 -28.60 -18.54 -21.92
N ILE A 170 -29.11 -17.44 -21.39
CA ILE A 170 -29.41 -16.22 -22.15
C ILE A 170 -28.31 -15.17 -21.94
N LEU A 171 -27.88 -14.99 -20.73
CA LEU A 171 -26.87 -14.01 -20.33
C LEU A 171 -25.51 -14.69 -20.19
N GLY A 172 -24.67 -14.60 -21.21
CA GLY A 172 -23.30 -15.10 -21.12
C GLY A 172 -22.47 -14.31 -20.08
N GLY A 173 -21.50 -14.97 -19.43
CA GLY A 173 -20.60 -14.32 -18.47
C GLY A 173 -19.86 -13.10 -19.04
N LYS A 174 -19.67 -13.05 -20.37
CA LYS A 174 -19.10 -11.87 -21.04
C LYS A 174 -19.99 -10.64 -20.95
N LEU A 175 -21.30 -10.81 -21.11
CA LEU A 175 -22.26 -9.70 -20.98
C LEU A 175 -22.27 -9.18 -19.54
N VAL A 176 -22.23 -10.07 -18.54
CA VAL A 176 -22.18 -9.67 -17.13
C VAL A 176 -20.88 -8.90 -16.83
N ALA A 177 -19.73 -9.33 -17.38
CA ALA A 177 -18.46 -8.61 -17.23
C ALA A 177 -18.49 -7.22 -17.89
N LEU A 178 -19.13 -7.09 -19.06
CA LEU A 178 -19.32 -5.77 -19.70
C LEU A 178 -20.24 -4.87 -18.88
N LEU A 179 -21.32 -5.40 -18.33
CA LEU A 179 -22.22 -4.65 -17.46
C LEU A 179 -21.52 -4.17 -16.16
N ALA A 180 -20.50 -4.89 -15.68
CA ALA A 180 -19.70 -4.45 -14.54
C ALA A 180 -18.88 -3.18 -14.80
N THR A 181 -18.73 -2.76 -16.06
CA THR A 181 -18.09 -1.48 -16.45
C THR A 181 -19.11 -0.41 -16.83
N SER A 182 -20.41 -0.66 -16.61
CA SER A 182 -21.47 0.28 -16.96
C SER A 182 -21.41 1.56 -16.12
N PRO A 183 -21.89 2.69 -16.64
CA PRO A 183 -21.99 3.95 -15.90
C PRO A 183 -22.76 3.82 -14.57
N GLN A 184 -23.74 2.91 -14.51
CA GLN A 184 -24.51 2.63 -13.28
C GLN A 184 -23.59 2.06 -12.19
N VAL A 185 -22.78 1.05 -12.52
CA VAL A 185 -21.84 0.45 -11.55
C VAL A 185 -20.81 1.46 -11.07
N ILE A 186 -20.30 2.30 -11.97
CA ILE A 186 -19.35 3.38 -11.62
C ILE A 186 -20.01 4.38 -10.67
N HIS A 187 -21.25 4.77 -10.93
CA HIS A 187 -22.04 5.67 -10.09
C HIS A 187 -22.28 5.06 -8.70
N ASP A 188 -22.81 3.84 -8.65
CA ASP A 188 -23.11 3.11 -7.41
C ASP A 188 -21.84 2.87 -6.56
N TYR A 189 -20.71 2.59 -7.23
CA TYR A 189 -19.41 2.47 -6.56
C TYR A 189 -19.01 3.78 -5.89
N LYS A 190 -19.11 4.90 -6.61
CA LYS A 190 -18.78 6.21 -6.09
C LYS A 190 -19.69 6.60 -4.93
N GLU A 191 -20.99 6.42 -5.06
CA GLU A 191 -21.97 6.70 -4.01
C GLU A 191 -21.70 5.87 -2.75
N ARG A 192 -21.37 4.59 -2.92
CA ARG A 192 -21.14 3.67 -1.81
C ARG A 192 -19.84 3.93 -1.04
N TYR A 193 -18.76 4.36 -1.72
CA TYR A 193 -17.42 4.40 -1.14
C TYR A 193 -16.84 5.79 -0.91
N SER A 194 -17.34 6.84 -1.54
CA SER A 194 -16.79 8.20 -1.41
C SER A 194 -16.84 8.75 0.02
N ASN A 195 -17.81 8.34 0.81
CA ASN A 195 -18.02 8.81 2.19
C ASN A 195 -17.53 7.76 3.24
N ARG A 196 -16.78 6.76 2.82
CA ARG A 196 -16.23 5.75 3.74
C ARG A 196 -14.77 6.02 4.05
N ALA A 197 -14.48 6.18 5.34
CA ALA A 197 -13.10 6.23 5.82
C ALA A 197 -12.40 4.87 5.56
N SER A 198 -11.17 4.93 5.07
CA SER A 198 -10.32 3.74 4.91
C SER A 198 -9.85 3.26 6.28
N MET A 199 -10.37 2.14 6.79
CA MET A 199 -10.02 1.60 8.12
C MET A 199 -8.51 1.50 8.33
N ILE A 200 -7.79 0.88 7.39
CA ILE A 200 -6.33 0.69 7.52
C ILE A 200 -5.59 2.02 7.51
N ALA A 201 -5.93 2.91 6.57
CA ALA A 201 -5.26 4.22 6.49
C ALA A 201 -5.58 5.09 7.71
N SER A 202 -6.82 5.07 8.19
CA SER A 202 -7.22 5.81 9.39
C SER A 202 -6.50 5.32 10.64
N ARG A 203 -6.36 4.01 10.81
CA ARG A 203 -5.60 3.43 11.92
C ARG A 203 -4.11 3.76 11.86
N LEU A 204 -3.52 3.81 10.66
CA LEU A 204 -2.12 4.22 10.50
C LEU A 204 -1.91 5.71 10.79
N LYS A 205 -2.83 6.55 10.36
CA LYS A 205 -2.74 8.00 10.50
C LYS A 205 -3.27 8.54 11.84
N GLY A 206 -4.01 7.72 12.60
CA GLY A 206 -4.63 8.14 13.86
C GLY A 206 -5.85 9.06 13.72
N GLN A 207 -6.34 9.27 12.49
CA GLN A 207 -7.53 10.08 12.16
C GLN A 207 -8.21 9.54 10.91
N ASP A 208 -9.48 9.87 10.71
CA ASP A 208 -10.24 9.41 9.56
C ASP A 208 -9.61 9.85 8.24
N VAL A 209 -9.33 8.89 7.36
CA VAL A 209 -8.78 9.09 6.04
C VAL A 209 -9.81 8.71 4.99
N PHE A 210 -10.30 9.71 4.26
CA PHE A 210 -11.18 9.53 3.11
C PHE A 210 -10.36 9.58 1.83
N ARG A 211 -10.75 8.76 0.85
CA ARG A 211 -10.11 8.73 -0.46
C ARG A 211 -11.15 8.88 -1.56
N PRO A 212 -10.80 9.48 -2.70
CA PRO A 212 -11.69 9.53 -3.85
C PRO A 212 -12.11 8.11 -4.25
N ALA A 213 -13.40 7.90 -4.49
CA ALA A 213 -13.94 6.62 -4.95
C ALA A 213 -14.24 6.67 -6.47
N ASP A 214 -13.29 7.16 -7.24
CA ASP A 214 -13.40 7.20 -8.69
C ASP A 214 -12.92 5.87 -9.25
N LEU A 215 -13.85 5.02 -9.69
CA LEU A 215 -13.54 3.73 -10.28
C LEU A 215 -12.91 3.92 -11.67
N VAL A 216 -11.61 3.70 -11.76
CA VAL A 216 -10.82 3.93 -12.99
C VAL A 216 -10.49 2.61 -13.67
N TYR A 217 -10.43 1.51 -12.92
CA TYR A 217 -10.03 0.23 -13.45
C TYR A 217 -10.90 -0.89 -12.88
N VAL A 218 -11.39 -1.73 -13.77
CA VAL A 218 -12.05 -2.99 -13.42
C VAL A 218 -11.24 -4.13 -14.04
N GLY A 219 -10.77 -5.04 -13.22
CA GLY A 219 -9.93 -6.14 -13.64
C GLY A 219 -10.42 -7.48 -13.13
N THR A 220 -9.86 -8.54 -13.68
CA THR A 220 -10.05 -9.91 -13.18
C THR A 220 -8.74 -10.66 -13.28
N THR A 221 -8.45 -11.52 -12.30
CA THR A 221 -7.32 -12.42 -12.32
C THR A 221 -7.79 -13.83 -12.64
N SER A 222 -7.03 -14.55 -13.48
CA SER A 222 -7.32 -15.95 -13.76
C SER A 222 -6.92 -16.82 -12.57
N LEU A 223 -7.87 -17.58 -12.03
CA LEU A 223 -7.62 -18.55 -10.97
C LEU A 223 -6.80 -19.77 -11.43
N TYR A 224 -6.66 -19.96 -12.73
CA TYR A 224 -6.10 -21.20 -13.29
C TYR A 224 -4.69 -21.06 -13.86
N TYR A 225 -4.01 -19.95 -13.67
CA TYR A 225 -2.67 -19.67 -14.21
C TYR A 225 -2.55 -19.88 -15.74
N VAL A 226 -3.67 -20.02 -16.43
CA VAL A 226 -3.73 -20.18 -17.89
C VAL A 226 -3.81 -18.80 -18.51
N GLY A 227 -2.88 -18.48 -19.39
CA GLY A 227 -2.77 -17.16 -20.04
C GLY A 227 -3.95 -16.77 -20.96
N SER A 228 -5.04 -17.53 -20.96
CA SER A 228 -6.28 -17.18 -21.67
C SER A 228 -7.47 -17.21 -20.72
N SER A 229 -7.88 -16.03 -20.24
CA SER A 229 -9.17 -15.85 -19.59
C SER A 229 -10.26 -15.74 -20.65
N GLN A 230 -11.48 -16.20 -20.33
CA GLN A 230 -12.66 -15.99 -21.19
C GLN A 230 -12.92 -14.50 -21.47
N TYR A 231 -12.37 -13.60 -20.66
CA TYR A 231 -12.53 -12.16 -20.78
C TYR A 231 -11.46 -11.49 -21.67
N ASN A 232 -10.38 -12.17 -22.05
CA ASN A 232 -9.32 -11.60 -22.90
C ASN A 232 -9.80 -11.19 -24.30
N ARG A 233 -11.02 -11.59 -24.70
CA ARG A 233 -11.62 -11.26 -25.98
C ARG A 233 -12.67 -10.16 -25.91
N LEU A 234 -12.88 -9.58 -24.72
CA LEU A 234 -13.77 -8.42 -24.57
C LEU A 234 -13.06 -7.19 -25.13
N LYS A 235 -13.74 -6.50 -26.05
CA LYS A 235 -13.36 -5.17 -26.54
C LYS A 235 -14.49 -4.23 -26.15
N ILE A 236 -14.13 -3.15 -25.49
CA ILE A 236 -15.01 -2.03 -25.15
C ILE A 236 -14.82 -0.97 -26.22
#